data_3828da5b79f0101b514612e6ba0292ce
#
_entry.id   3828da5b79f0101b514612e6ba0292ce
#
_cell.length_a   1.000
_cell.length_b   1.000
_cell.length_c   1.000
_cell.angle_alpha   90.00
_cell.angle_beta   90.00
_cell.angle_gamma   90.00
#
_symmetry.space_group_name_H-M   'P 1'
#
loop_
_entity.id
_entity.type
_entity.pdbx_description
1 polymer ?
#
loop_
_entity_poly.entity_id
_entity_poly.type
_entity_poly.pdbx_seq_one_letter_code
_entity_poly.pdbx_strand_id
1 'polypeptide(L)'
;MKKILAVIAIFGVLLTCFGQSTEARSLWRDGTGWSIYSDRKAREVGDILTIVINESTSQTASKTRSNSKSGNVNLGAGTGIVHFLAAATASGSDNFSAQGSATDTNSFTGNVTVTVVEVLPNGNMVVEGTQSIWQNRDEHKITIRGIVRRDDVTRNNTVSSNRVADATLKFDGKGPLNAKQRQGILTQVFNILF
;
A
#
# COMPACT_ATOMS: atom_id res chain seq x y z
N MET A 1 -47.58 71.81 19.76
CA MET A 1 -46.31 71.27 19.12
C MET A 1 -45.46 70.42 20.08
N LYS A 2 -45.18 70.84 21.29
CA LYS A 2 -44.30 70.03 22.28
C LYS A 2 -44.91 68.66 22.63
N LYS A 3 -46.25 68.51 22.74
CA LYS A 3 -46.94 67.25 23.04
C LYS A 3 -46.85 66.23 21.91
N ILE A 4 -46.88 66.71 20.65
CA ILE A 4 -46.81 65.88 19.44
C ILE A 4 -45.37 65.35 19.26
N LEU A 5 -44.39 66.20 19.56
CA LEU A 5 -42.97 65.78 19.52
C LEU A 5 -42.66 64.72 20.57
N ALA A 6 -43.24 64.82 21.77
CA ALA A 6 -43.08 63.81 22.81
C ALA A 6 -43.70 62.44 22.41
N VAL A 7 -44.86 62.44 21.73
CA VAL A 7 -45.52 61.21 21.27
C VAL A 7 -44.70 60.53 20.16
N ILE A 8 -44.11 61.32 19.25
CA ILE A 8 -43.25 60.81 18.19
C ILE A 8 -41.96 60.19 18.77
N ALA A 9 -41.39 60.89 19.80
CA ALA A 9 -40.18 60.34 20.45
C ALA A 9 -40.48 59.01 21.19
N ILE A 10 -41.60 58.91 21.90
CA ILE A 10 -42.01 57.67 22.58
C ILE A 10 -42.26 56.54 21.57
N PHE A 11 -42.90 56.85 20.42
CA PHE A 11 -43.15 55.87 19.38
C PHE A 11 -41.86 55.39 18.73
N GLY A 12 -40.88 56.27 18.51
CA GLY A 12 -39.54 55.93 18.02
C GLY A 12 -38.77 55.00 18.95
N VAL A 13 -38.85 55.21 20.28
CA VAL A 13 -38.21 54.34 21.28
C VAL A 13 -38.90 52.98 21.36
N LEU A 14 -40.24 52.91 21.18
CA LEU A 14 -40.96 51.67 21.13
C LEU A 14 -40.57 50.80 19.91
N LEU A 15 -40.33 51.43 18.72
CA LEU A 15 -39.94 50.71 17.53
C LEU A 15 -38.56 50.04 17.64
N THR A 16 -37.65 50.61 18.41
CA THR A 16 -36.30 50.07 18.60
C THR A 16 -36.24 48.83 19.52
N CYS A 17 -37.29 48.62 20.34
CA CYS A 17 -37.37 47.43 21.21
C CYS A 17 -37.85 46.15 20.50
N PHE A 18 -38.46 46.25 19.29
CA PHE A 18 -38.95 45.10 18.56
C PHE A 18 -37.93 44.44 17.60
N GLY A 19 -36.71 44.95 17.53
CA GLY A 19 -35.71 44.53 16.54
C GLY A 19 -34.64 43.57 17.01
N GLN A 20 -34.71 43.02 18.21
CA GLN A 20 -33.72 42.05 18.66
C GLN A 20 -34.22 40.61 18.46
N SER A 21 -33.99 40.07 17.27
CA SER A 21 -34.04 38.65 17.07
C SER A 21 -32.92 38.00 17.92
N THR A 22 -33.29 37.53 19.09
CA THR A 22 -32.41 36.62 19.83
C THR A 22 -32.29 35.33 19.03
N GLU A 23 -31.25 35.19 18.27
CA GLU A 23 -30.88 33.86 17.71
C GLU A 23 -30.68 32.96 18.91
N ALA A 24 -31.64 32.07 19.17
CA ALA A 24 -31.47 30.94 20.08
C ALA A 24 -30.44 29.99 19.42
N ARG A 25 -29.17 30.23 19.62
CA ARG A 25 -28.13 29.27 19.25
C ARG A 25 -28.32 28.05 20.11
N SER A 26 -28.68 26.95 19.49
CA SER A 26 -28.70 25.64 20.13
C SER A 26 -27.32 25.43 20.77
N LEU A 27 -27.30 25.16 22.08
CA LEU A 27 -26.10 24.68 22.79
C LEU A 27 -25.65 23.31 22.25
N TRP A 28 -26.49 22.66 21.47
CA TRP A 28 -26.19 21.40 20.82
C TRP A 28 -25.46 21.67 19.50
N ARG A 29 -24.17 21.46 19.49
CA ARG A 29 -23.38 21.40 18.26
C ARG A 29 -23.45 19.97 17.74
N ASP A 30 -24.11 19.77 16.62
CA ASP A 30 -24.01 18.52 15.88
C ASP A 30 -22.53 18.31 15.50
N GLY A 31 -21.94 17.26 16.01
CA GLY A 31 -20.56 16.86 15.70
C GLY A 31 -19.51 17.02 16.80
N THR A 32 -19.75 17.81 17.87
CA THR A 32 -18.80 17.94 18.99
C THR A 32 -19.34 17.43 20.33
N GLY A 33 -20.47 16.76 20.31
CA GLY A 33 -21.03 16.10 21.50
C GLY A 33 -20.16 14.93 21.94
N TRP A 34 -19.23 15.17 22.84
CA TRP A 34 -18.56 14.12 23.58
C TRP A 34 -19.62 13.40 24.40
N SER A 35 -20.15 12.32 23.87
CA SER A 35 -20.99 11.44 24.66
C SER A 35 -20.12 10.80 25.73
N ILE A 36 -20.44 11.04 27.01
CA ILE A 36 -19.73 10.43 28.15
C ILE A 36 -19.80 8.90 28.07
N TYR A 37 -20.76 8.37 27.35
CA TYR A 37 -21.01 6.94 27.16
C TYR A 37 -20.55 6.39 25.80
N SER A 38 -19.99 7.24 24.94
CA SER A 38 -19.50 6.80 23.63
C SER A 38 -18.07 6.29 23.76
N ASP A 39 -17.82 5.12 23.19
CA ASP A 39 -16.45 4.62 23.00
C ASP A 39 -15.62 5.64 22.20
N ARG A 40 -14.43 5.95 22.67
CA ARG A 40 -13.49 6.83 22.00
C ARG A 40 -12.83 6.12 20.81
N LYS A 41 -13.60 5.87 19.78
CA LYS A 41 -13.07 5.32 18.54
C LYS A 41 -12.68 6.43 17.58
N ALA A 42 -11.62 6.22 16.83
CA ALA A 42 -11.21 7.11 15.75
C ALA A 42 -12.36 7.30 14.74
N ARG A 43 -12.68 8.56 14.39
CA ARG A 43 -13.82 8.94 13.54
C ARG A 43 -13.53 10.12 12.63
N GLU A 44 -12.60 10.99 13.02
CA GLU A 44 -12.34 12.28 12.41
C GLU A 44 -10.94 12.32 11.81
N VAL A 45 -10.74 13.24 10.85
CA VAL A 45 -9.41 13.49 10.30
C VAL A 45 -8.47 13.95 11.41
N GLY A 46 -7.31 13.33 11.49
CA GLY A 46 -6.32 13.56 12.54
C GLY A 46 -6.37 12.54 13.68
N ASP A 47 -7.42 11.73 13.78
CA ASP A 47 -7.49 10.65 14.75
C ASP A 47 -6.43 9.57 14.46
N ILE A 48 -6.01 8.91 15.52
CA ILE A 48 -4.96 7.90 15.48
C ILE A 48 -5.56 6.52 15.78
N LEU A 49 -5.17 5.55 14.96
CA LEU A 49 -5.52 4.14 15.19
C LEU A 49 -4.30 3.25 14.91
N THR A 50 -4.32 2.03 15.43
CA THR A 50 -3.25 1.06 15.26
C THR A 50 -3.71 -0.08 14.35
N ILE A 51 -2.97 -0.33 13.29
CA ILE A 51 -3.18 -1.49 12.42
C ILE A 51 -2.32 -2.64 12.95
N VAL A 52 -2.99 -3.73 13.29
CA VAL A 52 -2.35 -5.00 13.68
C VAL A 52 -2.13 -5.81 12.41
N ILE A 53 -0.88 -5.94 12.01
CA ILE A 53 -0.49 -6.63 10.80
C ILE A 53 -0.19 -8.09 11.13
N ASN A 54 -0.87 -8.98 10.42
CA ASN A 54 -0.63 -10.42 10.46
C ASN A 54 -0.84 -10.97 9.06
N GLU A 55 0.23 -10.85 8.25
CA GLU A 55 0.23 -11.26 6.86
C GLU A 55 1.11 -12.49 6.68
N SER A 56 0.61 -13.47 5.96
CA SER A 56 1.35 -14.65 5.55
C SER A 56 1.08 -14.90 4.08
N THR A 57 2.13 -14.83 3.28
CA THR A 57 2.05 -15.08 1.85
C THR A 57 2.95 -16.25 1.50
N SER A 58 2.37 -17.29 0.89
CA SER A 58 3.11 -18.41 0.32
C SER A 58 2.92 -18.40 -1.19
N GLN A 59 3.99 -18.24 -1.92
CA GLN A 59 3.99 -18.25 -3.37
C GLN A 59 4.85 -19.41 -3.88
N THR A 60 4.23 -20.32 -4.62
CA THR A 60 4.92 -21.41 -5.29
C THR A 60 4.95 -21.12 -6.78
N ALA A 61 6.13 -20.94 -7.34
CA ALA A 61 6.34 -20.77 -8.77
C ALA A 61 7.04 -22.02 -9.30
N SER A 62 6.40 -22.74 -10.24
CA SER A 62 7.03 -23.82 -11.00
C SER A 62 7.26 -23.36 -12.44
N LYS A 63 8.48 -23.47 -12.92
CA LYS A 63 8.85 -23.14 -14.29
C LYS A 63 9.49 -24.36 -14.93
N THR A 64 8.81 -24.88 -15.94
CA THR A 64 9.34 -25.98 -16.77
C THR A 64 9.74 -25.39 -18.12
N ARG A 65 10.97 -25.57 -18.51
CA ARG A 65 11.48 -25.21 -19.82
C ARG A 65 12.02 -26.44 -20.50
N SER A 66 11.39 -26.83 -21.62
CA SER A 66 11.87 -27.87 -22.53
C SER A 66 12.28 -27.22 -23.83
N ASN A 67 13.49 -27.47 -24.27
CA ASN A 67 13.96 -27.07 -25.58
C ASN A 67 14.55 -28.30 -26.26
N SER A 68 13.96 -28.72 -27.39
CA SER A 68 14.50 -29.79 -28.22
C SER A 68 14.92 -29.22 -29.55
N LYS A 69 16.18 -29.40 -29.90
CA LYS A 69 16.75 -28.99 -31.17
C LYS A 69 17.32 -30.24 -31.84
N SER A 70 16.78 -30.61 -32.98
CA SER A 70 17.31 -31.68 -33.83
C SER A 70 17.87 -31.03 -35.11
N GLY A 71 19.11 -31.33 -35.39
CA GLY A 71 19.77 -30.92 -36.63
C GLY A 71 20.31 -32.15 -37.35
N ASN A 72 19.98 -32.31 -38.63
CA ASN A 72 20.54 -33.35 -39.48
C ASN A 72 21.24 -32.67 -40.64
N VAL A 73 22.54 -32.84 -40.73
CA VAL A 73 23.35 -32.33 -41.85
C VAL A 73 23.82 -33.53 -42.64
N ASN A 74 23.30 -33.66 -43.87
CA ASN A 74 23.77 -34.64 -44.85
C ASN A 74 24.66 -33.95 -45.87
N LEU A 75 25.89 -34.28 -45.83
CA LEU A 75 26.86 -33.91 -46.89
C LEU A 75 26.98 -35.05 -47.83
N GLY A 76 26.38 -34.91 -49.00
CA GLY A 76 26.56 -35.89 -50.11
C GLY A 76 28.03 -35.96 -50.56
N ALA A 77 28.45 -37.09 -51.07
CA ALA A 77 29.78 -37.22 -51.69
C ALA A 77 29.97 -36.14 -52.75
N GLY A 78 31.11 -35.45 -52.71
CA GLY A 78 31.44 -34.43 -53.71
C GLY A 78 31.50 -35.00 -55.11
N THR A 79 30.91 -34.27 -56.07
CA THR A 79 31.00 -34.57 -57.51
C THR A 79 31.88 -33.54 -58.20
N GLY A 80 32.55 -33.94 -59.27
CA GLY A 80 33.46 -33.06 -60.00
C GLY A 80 34.84 -32.89 -59.31
N ILE A 81 35.33 -31.70 -59.23
CA ILE A 81 36.66 -31.39 -58.64
C ILE A 81 36.76 -31.62 -57.12
N VAL A 82 35.63 -31.80 -56.41
CA VAL A 82 35.59 -32.04 -54.98
C VAL A 82 35.26 -33.49 -54.61
N HIS A 83 35.50 -34.45 -55.51
CA HIS A 83 35.16 -35.87 -55.30
C HIS A 83 35.99 -36.55 -54.19
N PHE A 84 37.02 -35.87 -53.67
CA PHE A 84 37.82 -36.36 -52.53
C PHE A 84 37.08 -36.22 -51.18
N LEU A 85 35.98 -35.45 -51.14
CA LEU A 85 35.17 -35.38 -49.93
C LEU A 85 34.30 -36.62 -49.78
N ALA A 86 34.55 -37.41 -48.77
CA ALA A 86 33.70 -38.54 -48.40
C ALA A 86 32.35 -38.05 -47.88
N ALA A 87 31.30 -38.80 -48.21
CA ALA A 87 29.98 -38.52 -47.65
C ALA A 87 30.02 -38.58 -46.12
N ALA A 88 29.63 -37.51 -45.47
CA ALA A 88 29.56 -37.42 -44.03
C ALA A 88 28.12 -37.10 -43.61
N THR A 89 27.59 -37.86 -42.70
CA THR A 89 26.30 -37.62 -42.07
C THR A 89 26.54 -37.27 -40.62
N ALA A 90 26.20 -36.08 -40.23
CA ALA A 90 26.25 -35.64 -38.83
C ALA A 90 24.79 -35.44 -38.35
N SER A 91 24.36 -36.21 -37.36
CA SER A 91 23.10 -35.99 -36.67
C SER A 91 23.38 -35.60 -35.25
N GLY A 92 22.89 -34.45 -34.87
CA GLY A 92 22.95 -33.96 -33.50
C GLY A 92 21.53 -33.76 -32.98
N SER A 93 21.24 -34.33 -31.86
CA SER A 93 20.02 -34.05 -31.12
C SER A 93 20.39 -33.48 -29.74
N ASP A 94 19.97 -32.29 -29.48
CA ASP A 94 20.19 -31.60 -28.19
C ASP A 94 18.84 -31.48 -27.48
N ASN A 95 18.67 -32.23 -26.40
CA ASN A 95 17.47 -32.18 -25.56
C ASN A 95 17.87 -31.53 -24.22
N PHE A 96 17.46 -30.30 -24.06
CA PHE A 96 17.60 -29.61 -22.79
C PHE A 96 16.26 -29.54 -22.08
N SER A 97 16.16 -30.13 -20.90
CA SER A 97 15.03 -29.96 -19.99
C SER A 97 15.50 -29.40 -18.68
N ALA A 98 14.98 -28.25 -18.32
CA ALA A 98 15.19 -27.63 -17.03
C ALA A 98 13.86 -27.49 -16.32
N GLN A 99 13.79 -28.01 -15.10
CA GLN A 99 12.65 -27.86 -14.21
C GLN A 99 13.11 -27.16 -12.94
N GLY A 100 12.55 -26.00 -12.70
CA GLY A 100 12.80 -25.23 -11.48
C GLY A 100 11.50 -25.04 -10.72
N SER A 101 11.50 -25.35 -9.43
CA SER A 101 10.43 -24.96 -8.52
C SER A 101 11.05 -24.06 -7.44
N ALA A 102 10.42 -22.92 -7.21
CA ALA A 102 10.76 -22.03 -6.10
C ALA A 102 9.52 -21.82 -5.25
N THR A 103 9.65 -22.06 -3.96
CA THR A 103 8.62 -21.72 -2.99
C THR A 103 9.16 -20.59 -2.12
N ASP A 104 8.47 -19.48 -2.12
CA ASP A 104 8.78 -18.33 -1.29
C ASP A 104 7.66 -18.16 -0.25
N THR A 105 8.03 -18.15 1.01
CA THR A 105 7.10 -17.97 2.12
C THR A 105 7.54 -16.76 2.92
N ASN A 106 6.71 -15.73 2.87
CA ASN A 106 6.92 -14.50 3.61
C ASN A 106 5.86 -14.36 4.69
N SER A 107 6.29 -14.15 5.92
CA SER A 107 5.42 -13.89 7.06
C SER A 107 5.83 -12.57 7.70
N PHE A 108 4.84 -11.71 7.92
CA PHE A 108 5.07 -10.44 8.60
C PHE A 108 4.00 -10.21 9.67
N THR A 109 4.48 -9.96 10.89
CA THR A 109 3.63 -9.61 12.04
C THR A 109 4.16 -8.33 12.68
N GLY A 110 3.26 -7.42 13.02
CA GLY A 110 3.65 -6.14 13.64
C GLY A 110 2.47 -5.23 13.88
N ASN A 111 2.72 -4.14 14.59
CA ASN A 111 1.74 -3.11 14.85
C ASN A 111 2.26 -1.79 14.28
N VAL A 112 1.46 -1.11 13.48
CA VAL A 112 1.77 0.20 12.95
C VAL A 112 0.66 1.18 13.29
N THR A 113 1.03 2.29 13.89
CA THR A 113 0.10 3.38 14.19
C THR A 113 -0.03 4.29 12.99
N VAL A 114 -1.27 4.57 12.61
CA VAL A 114 -1.63 5.38 11.46
C VAL A 114 -2.55 6.52 11.86
N THR A 115 -2.60 7.55 11.04
CA THR A 115 -3.48 8.71 11.21
C THR A 115 -4.56 8.68 10.14
N VAL A 116 -5.77 9.07 10.50
CA VAL A 116 -6.87 9.29 9.55
C VAL A 116 -6.58 10.56 8.76
N VAL A 117 -6.36 10.42 7.45
CA VAL A 117 -6.06 11.55 6.55
C VAL A 117 -7.31 12.09 5.87
N GLU A 118 -8.34 11.27 5.71
CA GLU A 118 -9.59 11.64 5.06
C GLU A 118 -10.73 10.77 5.57
N VAL A 119 -11.92 11.34 5.67
CA VAL A 119 -13.16 10.60 5.95
C VAL A 119 -14.06 10.71 4.73
N LEU A 120 -14.37 9.57 4.13
CA LEU A 120 -15.21 9.49 2.94
C LEU A 120 -16.70 9.75 3.28
N PRO A 121 -17.54 10.15 2.31
CA PRO A 121 -18.95 10.43 2.55
C PRO A 121 -19.75 9.25 3.11
N ASN A 122 -19.29 8.03 2.89
CA ASN A 122 -19.88 6.80 3.44
C ASN A 122 -19.42 6.49 4.87
N GLY A 123 -18.60 7.34 5.50
CA GLY A 123 -18.06 7.17 6.84
C GLY A 123 -16.83 6.27 6.94
N ASN A 124 -16.30 5.76 5.83
CA ASN A 124 -15.03 5.05 5.83
C ASN A 124 -13.87 6.05 5.95
N MET A 125 -12.77 5.61 6.55
CA MET A 125 -11.61 6.44 6.84
C MET A 125 -10.42 6.01 5.98
N VAL A 126 -9.82 6.95 5.26
CA VAL A 126 -8.52 6.75 4.63
C VAL A 126 -7.45 6.97 5.68
N VAL A 127 -6.59 5.99 5.86
CA VAL A 127 -5.54 6.01 6.88
C VAL A 127 -4.17 5.89 6.24
N GLU A 128 -3.21 6.59 6.83
CA GLU A 128 -1.82 6.54 6.40
C GLU A 128 -0.88 6.62 7.60
N GLY A 129 0.18 5.83 7.57
CA GLY A 129 1.19 5.86 8.61
C GLY A 129 2.52 5.34 8.12
N THR A 130 3.56 5.83 8.75
CA THR A 130 4.93 5.41 8.49
C THR A 130 5.65 5.21 9.81
N GLN A 131 6.31 4.07 9.95
CA GLN A 131 7.16 3.76 11.09
C GLN A 131 8.57 3.46 10.62
N SER A 132 9.56 4.17 11.17
CA SER A 132 10.97 3.92 10.91
C SER A 132 11.63 3.37 12.16
N ILE A 133 12.35 2.28 11.99
CA ILE A 133 13.11 1.61 13.05
C ILE A 133 14.58 1.57 12.64
N TRP A 134 15.44 2.10 13.49
CA TRP A 134 16.89 2.07 13.28
C TRP A 134 17.51 0.98 14.12
N GLN A 135 18.22 0.08 13.46
CA GLN A 135 18.97 -0.99 14.11
C GLN A 135 20.35 -1.13 13.48
N ASN A 136 21.42 -0.97 14.25
CA ASN A 136 22.81 -1.17 13.81
C ASN A 136 23.19 -0.44 12.51
N ARG A 137 22.76 0.82 12.32
CA ARG A 137 22.92 1.63 11.11
C ARG A 137 22.04 1.21 9.93
N ASP A 138 21.18 0.22 10.10
CA ASP A 138 20.16 -0.15 9.12
C ASP A 138 18.84 0.53 9.48
N GLU A 139 18.23 1.18 8.51
CA GLU A 139 16.90 1.75 8.62
C GLU A 139 15.88 0.78 8.03
N HIS A 140 14.91 0.40 8.82
CA HIS A 140 13.73 -0.34 8.38
C HIS A 140 12.54 0.59 8.45
N LYS A 141 11.94 0.88 7.30
CA LYS A 141 10.79 1.76 7.17
C LYS A 141 9.59 0.97 6.71
N ILE A 142 8.51 1.08 7.47
CA ILE A 142 7.22 0.48 7.17
C ILE A 142 6.26 1.62 6.84
N THR A 143 5.66 1.58 5.66
CA THR A 143 4.61 2.52 5.26
C THR A 143 3.35 1.74 4.98
N ILE A 144 2.24 2.17 5.56
CA ILE A 144 0.93 1.58 5.33
C ILE A 144 -0.06 2.67 4.94
N ARG A 145 -0.89 2.35 3.96
CA ARG A 145 -2.02 3.18 3.54
C ARG A 145 -3.16 2.26 3.17
N GLY A 146 -4.39 2.68 3.46
CA GLY A 146 -5.57 1.93 3.10
C GLY A 146 -6.85 2.58 3.59
N ILE A 147 -7.97 1.89 3.41
CA ILE A 147 -9.29 2.37 3.79
C ILE A 147 -9.85 1.45 4.89
N VAL A 148 -10.23 2.05 5.99
CA VAL A 148 -10.77 1.36 7.17
C VAL A 148 -12.25 1.70 7.32
N ARG A 149 -13.07 0.69 7.56
CA ARG A 149 -14.46 0.89 7.92
C ARG A 149 -14.55 1.25 9.40
N ARG A 150 -15.36 2.24 9.73
CA ARG A 150 -15.58 2.68 11.12
C ARG A 150 -15.98 1.55 12.07
N ASP A 151 -16.79 0.61 11.60
CA ASP A 151 -17.29 -0.50 12.42
C ASP A 151 -16.21 -1.54 12.75
N ASP A 152 -15.16 -1.62 11.91
CA ASP A 152 -14.03 -2.54 12.13
C ASP A 152 -13.02 -2.01 13.15
N VAL A 153 -13.12 -0.73 13.55
CA VAL A 153 -12.31 -0.15 14.62
C VAL A 153 -12.78 -0.67 15.97
N THR A 154 -11.90 -1.32 16.70
CA THR A 154 -12.18 -1.81 18.06
C THR A 154 -12.24 -0.66 19.07
N ARG A 155 -12.67 -0.96 20.30
CA ARG A 155 -12.67 0.02 21.40
C ARG A 155 -11.28 0.53 21.76
N ASN A 156 -10.24 -0.22 21.45
CA ASN A 156 -8.85 0.13 21.70
C ASN A 156 -8.20 0.86 20.51
N ASN A 157 -9.00 1.35 19.55
CA ASN A 157 -8.52 1.97 18.31
C ASN A 157 -7.56 1.07 17.53
N THR A 158 -7.87 -0.23 17.46
CA THR A 158 -7.10 -1.19 16.67
C THR A 158 -7.94 -1.75 15.54
N VAL A 159 -7.29 -2.06 14.41
CA VAL A 159 -7.88 -2.72 13.24
C VAL A 159 -6.91 -3.79 12.77
N SER A 160 -7.42 -4.96 12.39
CA SER A 160 -6.61 -6.00 11.76
C SER A 160 -6.35 -5.67 10.29
N SER A 161 -5.13 -5.93 9.79
CA SER A 161 -4.74 -5.65 8.40
C SER A 161 -5.66 -6.30 7.37
N ASN A 162 -6.19 -7.48 7.64
CA ASN A 162 -7.12 -8.20 6.76
C ASN A 162 -8.49 -7.50 6.59
N ARG A 163 -8.79 -6.44 7.37
CA ARG A 163 -10.00 -5.62 7.28
C ARG A 163 -9.74 -4.24 6.68
N VAL A 164 -8.53 -4.00 6.23
CA VAL A 164 -8.16 -2.75 5.58
C VAL A 164 -8.32 -2.94 4.07
N ALA A 165 -9.22 -2.20 3.46
CA ALA A 165 -9.41 -2.22 2.01
C ALA A 165 -8.30 -1.40 1.32
N ASP A 166 -7.95 -1.80 0.08
CA ASP A 166 -6.90 -1.17 -0.71
C ASP A 166 -5.59 -0.97 0.05
N ALA A 167 -5.27 -1.95 0.91
CA ALA A 167 -4.10 -1.90 1.76
C ALA A 167 -2.81 -1.96 0.94
N THR A 168 -2.03 -0.90 1.02
CA THR A 168 -0.66 -0.88 0.52
C THR A 168 0.29 -0.93 1.70
N LEU A 169 1.03 -2.03 1.80
CA LEU A 169 2.04 -2.24 2.82
C LEU A 169 3.41 -2.28 2.17
N LYS A 170 4.26 -1.32 2.49
CA LYS A 170 5.59 -1.19 1.91
C LYS A 170 6.65 -1.32 2.99
N PHE A 171 7.61 -2.21 2.74
CA PHE A 171 8.77 -2.40 3.58
C PHE A 171 10.02 -1.94 2.83
N ASP A 172 10.64 -0.90 3.32
CA ASP A 172 11.90 -0.39 2.81
C ASP A 172 12.99 -0.65 3.84
N GLY A 173 14.02 -1.38 3.47
CA GLY A 173 15.24 -1.56 4.27
C GLY A 173 16.41 -0.88 3.58
N LYS A 174 17.07 0.02 4.28
CA LYS A 174 18.32 0.65 3.82
C LYS A 174 19.41 0.32 4.81
N GLY A 175 20.48 -0.36 4.34
CA GLY A 175 21.61 -0.65 5.19
C GLY A 175 22.69 -1.46 4.50
N PRO A 176 23.86 -1.63 5.15
CA PRO A 176 25.01 -2.33 4.58
C PRO A 176 24.74 -3.81 4.31
N LEU A 177 23.77 -4.43 4.99
CA LEU A 177 23.38 -5.83 4.74
C LEU A 177 22.67 -6.00 3.40
N ASN A 178 21.79 -5.06 3.03
CA ASN A 178 21.11 -5.06 1.74
C ASN A 178 22.05 -4.82 0.55
N ALA A 179 23.16 -4.12 0.78
CA ALA A 179 24.21 -3.92 -0.24
C ALA A 179 24.97 -5.20 -0.55
N LYS A 180 25.12 -6.11 0.42
CA LYS A 180 25.83 -7.41 0.24
C LYS A 180 24.98 -8.46 -0.48
N GLN A 181 23.65 -8.31 -0.53
CA GLN A 181 22.77 -9.24 -1.27
C GLN A 181 22.74 -8.96 -2.78
N ARG A 182 23.27 -7.83 -3.22
CA ARG A 182 23.43 -7.57 -4.66
C ARG A 182 24.63 -8.36 -5.16
N GLN A 183 24.41 -9.21 -6.15
CA GLN A 183 25.50 -9.90 -6.84
C GLN A 183 26.53 -8.87 -7.32
N GLY A 184 27.80 -9.12 -7.00
CA GLY A 184 28.88 -8.23 -7.42
C GLY A 184 28.89 -8.07 -8.95
N ILE A 185 29.26 -6.90 -9.42
CA ILE A 185 29.32 -6.58 -10.86
C ILE A 185 30.16 -7.61 -11.62
N LEU A 186 31.23 -8.13 -11.01
CA LEU A 186 32.08 -9.17 -11.59
C LEU A 186 31.31 -10.48 -11.82
N THR A 187 30.44 -10.88 -10.91
CA THR A 187 29.61 -12.09 -11.07
C THR A 187 28.56 -11.91 -12.17
N GLN A 188 28.00 -10.71 -12.31
CA GLN A 188 27.08 -10.40 -13.39
C GLN A 188 27.77 -10.43 -14.77
N VAL A 189 28.97 -9.89 -14.86
CA VAL A 189 29.77 -9.94 -16.10
C VAL A 189 30.14 -11.39 -16.46
N PHE A 190 30.52 -12.19 -15.47
CA PHE A 190 30.84 -13.61 -15.66
C PHE A 190 29.63 -14.40 -16.19
N ASN A 191 28.42 -14.17 -15.63
CA ASN A 191 27.18 -14.80 -16.07
C ASN A 191 26.69 -14.37 -17.46
N ILE A 192 27.24 -13.27 -18.01
CA ILE A 192 26.93 -12.82 -19.37
C ILE A 192 27.92 -13.42 -20.37
N LEU A 193 29.13 -13.75 -19.94
CA LEU A 193 30.20 -14.21 -20.82
C LEU A 193 30.23 -15.75 -20.95
N PHE A 194 29.69 -16.45 -19.95
CA PHE A 194 29.62 -17.91 -19.88
C PHE A 194 28.21 -18.38 -19.53
#